data_a940fbd3d6d49540d75db7f8ed3c6414
#
_entry.id   a940fbd3d6d49540d75db7f8ed3c6414
#
_cell.length_a   1.000
_cell.length_b   1.000
_cell.length_c   1.000
_cell.angle_alpha   90.00
_cell.angle_beta   90.00
_cell.angle_gamma   90.00
#
_symmetry.space_group_name_H-M   'P 1'
#
loop_
_entity.id
_entity.type
_entity.pdbx_description
1 polymer ?
#
loop_
_entity_poly.entity_id
_entity_poly.type
_entity_poly.pdbx_seq_one_letter_code
_entity_poly.pdbx_strand_id
1 'polypeptide(L)'
;KIAARATPDAFIIDKGPYCDDCGECVSVCPTDAINLKEQPRMETIEVGAIILALGFKVYDSDGLEELGHGRYPNVVEAMQYERLASRSGPTEGMITRPSDGKQPSSIAWLQCIGSRDQDNPFCSSICCMYATKEAILAKQRLGKDVDCSVFIMDERAFNKEYSAYFTKARDQHEIEYNYCRVSEIREDPQSGDLLVQFATPGGELHQEKFEMVVLATGLQPPESARYLADNLGIELNQYGFCKTDKFTPLQTTREGVYVCGAFSAPK
;
A
#
# COMPACT_ATOMS: atom_id res chain seq x y z
N LYS A 1 8.59 14.40 17.81
CA LYS A 1 8.04 13.54 16.75
C LYS A 1 7.08 12.52 17.34
N ILE A 2 5.91 12.33 16.74
CA ILE A 2 4.99 11.26 17.15
C ILE A 2 5.62 9.92 16.73
N ALA A 3 5.63 8.95 17.66
CA ALA A 3 6.05 7.60 17.34
C ALA A 3 5.01 6.96 16.40
N ALA A 4 5.43 6.61 15.20
CA ALA A 4 4.53 6.00 14.23
C ALA A 4 3.93 4.71 14.78
N ARG A 5 2.60 4.56 14.69
CA ARG A 5 1.85 3.36 15.10
C ARG A 5 1.92 3.02 16.60
N ALA A 6 2.23 3.97 17.46
CA ALA A 6 2.13 3.76 18.90
C ALA A 6 0.67 3.80 19.36
N THR A 7 0.29 2.88 20.28
CA THR A 7 -1.01 2.85 20.94
C THR A 7 -0.77 2.56 22.43
N PRO A 8 -1.07 3.49 23.35
CA PRO A 8 -1.52 4.87 23.10
C PRO A 8 -0.48 5.73 22.36
N ASP A 9 -0.91 6.88 21.87
CA ASP A 9 -0.01 7.82 21.19
C ASP A 9 1.20 8.12 22.07
N ALA A 10 2.40 7.90 21.52
CA ALA A 10 3.66 8.16 22.19
C ALA A 10 4.49 9.16 21.37
N PHE A 11 5.24 9.98 22.08
CA PHE A 11 6.14 10.95 21.46
C PHE A 11 7.58 10.56 21.74
N ILE A 12 8.44 10.76 20.76
CA ILE A 12 9.88 10.52 20.87
C ILE A 12 10.63 11.77 20.50
N ILE A 13 11.78 11.99 21.15
CA ILE A 13 12.74 13.01 20.73
C ILE A 13 13.52 12.45 19.54
N ASP A 14 13.42 13.13 18.41
CA ASP A 14 14.20 12.80 17.21
C ASP A 14 15.58 13.45 17.33
N LYS A 15 16.55 12.68 17.83
CA LYS A 15 17.95 13.11 17.98
C LYS A 15 18.69 13.10 16.64
N GLY A 16 18.06 13.59 15.58
CA GLY A 16 18.70 13.77 14.28
C GLY A 16 19.88 14.76 14.33
N PRO A 17 20.43 15.15 13.19
CA PRO A 17 21.64 15.96 13.11
C PRO A 17 21.53 17.36 13.77
N TYR A 18 20.34 17.75 14.15
CA TYR A 18 20.07 19.06 14.80
C TYR A 18 19.98 18.98 16.33
N CYS A 19 20.11 17.79 16.94
CA CYS A 19 20.10 17.63 18.39
C CYS A 19 21.53 17.56 18.91
N ASP A 20 21.92 18.55 19.72
CA ASP A 20 23.22 18.66 20.38
C ASP A 20 23.19 18.23 21.85
N ASP A 21 22.10 17.61 22.31
CA ASP A 21 21.86 17.22 23.70
C ASP A 21 21.90 18.40 24.72
N CYS A 22 21.60 19.64 24.30
CA CYS A 22 21.61 20.82 25.16
C CYS A 22 20.66 20.74 26.36
N GLY A 23 19.61 19.90 26.32
CA GLY A 23 18.67 19.74 27.42
C GLY A 23 17.56 20.80 27.50
N GLU A 24 17.51 21.78 26.62
CA GLU A 24 16.46 22.83 26.63
C GLU A 24 15.04 22.23 26.58
N CYS A 25 14.82 21.17 25.75
CA CYS A 25 13.54 20.48 25.68
C CYS A 25 13.09 19.89 27.02
N VAL A 26 14.04 19.45 27.86
CA VAL A 26 13.74 18.94 29.22
C VAL A 26 13.30 20.09 30.11
N SER A 27 14.04 21.23 30.08
CA SER A 27 13.78 22.38 30.94
C SER A 27 12.43 23.07 30.69
N VAL A 28 11.91 22.98 29.45
CA VAL A 28 10.63 23.59 29.06
C VAL A 28 9.45 22.57 29.10
N CYS A 29 9.70 21.30 29.42
CA CYS A 29 8.66 20.30 29.46
C CYS A 29 7.78 20.47 30.72
N PRO A 30 6.50 20.84 30.59
CA PRO A 30 5.67 21.16 31.76
C PRO A 30 5.29 19.94 32.59
N THR A 31 5.52 18.72 32.08
CA THR A 31 5.14 17.44 32.71
C THR A 31 6.35 16.57 33.05
N ASP A 32 7.58 17.10 32.90
CA ASP A 32 8.82 16.34 33.11
C ASP A 32 8.89 14.99 32.35
N ALA A 33 8.19 14.89 31.21
CA ALA A 33 8.06 13.65 30.44
C ALA A 33 9.28 13.32 29.56
N ILE A 34 10.30 14.20 29.52
CA ILE A 34 11.45 14.01 28.65
C ILE A 34 12.65 13.47 29.43
N ASN A 35 13.04 12.25 29.10
CA ASN A 35 14.25 11.62 29.62
C ASN A 35 15.27 11.37 28.50
N LEU A 36 16.25 12.27 28.34
CA LEU A 36 17.31 12.14 27.34
C LEU A 36 18.34 11.04 27.64
N LYS A 37 18.36 10.53 28.90
CA LYS A 37 19.30 9.49 29.37
C LYS A 37 18.67 8.10 29.34
N GLU A 38 17.44 7.98 28.88
CA GLU A 38 16.78 6.66 28.76
C GLU A 38 17.57 5.76 27.82
N GLN A 39 17.84 4.56 28.28
CA GLN A 39 18.56 3.54 27.51
C GLN A 39 17.59 2.42 27.12
N PRO A 40 17.78 1.81 25.95
CA PRO A 40 17.06 0.59 25.61
C PRO A 40 17.26 -0.48 26.67
N ARG A 41 16.18 -1.12 27.09
CA ARG A 41 16.23 -2.26 28.01
C ARG A 41 15.64 -3.50 27.36
N MET A 42 16.19 -4.65 27.69
CA MET A 42 15.67 -5.95 27.27
C MET A 42 14.86 -6.53 28.42
N GLU A 43 13.65 -6.97 28.11
CA GLU A 43 12.79 -7.67 29.06
C GLU A 43 12.44 -9.05 28.50
N THR A 44 12.48 -10.07 29.35
CA THR A 44 12.01 -11.42 29.02
C THR A 44 10.61 -11.60 29.55
N ILE A 45 9.68 -11.95 28.69
CA ILE A 45 8.28 -12.17 29.04
C ILE A 45 7.94 -13.62 28.72
N GLU A 46 7.45 -14.35 29.72
CA GLU A 46 6.91 -15.70 29.52
C GLU A 46 5.48 -15.61 29.00
N VAL A 47 5.23 -16.27 27.88
CA VAL A 47 3.92 -16.23 27.19
C VAL A 47 3.44 -17.64 26.84
N GLY A 48 2.12 -17.84 26.84
CA GLY A 48 1.52 -19.13 26.45
C GLY A 48 1.46 -19.34 24.94
N ALA A 49 1.49 -18.26 24.15
CA ALA A 49 1.47 -18.30 22.69
C ALA A 49 2.07 -17.01 22.10
N ILE A 50 2.53 -17.10 20.85
CA ILE A 50 3.02 -15.97 20.07
C ILE A 50 2.13 -15.82 18.82
N ILE A 51 1.63 -14.61 18.55
CA ILE A 51 0.88 -14.30 17.35
C ILE A 51 1.70 -13.32 16.50
N LEU A 52 2.08 -13.74 15.31
CA LEU A 52 2.85 -12.96 14.37
C LEU A 52 1.92 -12.15 13.44
N ALA A 53 1.92 -10.85 13.60
CA ALA A 53 1.14 -9.90 12.79
C ALA A 53 2.06 -8.87 12.14
N LEU A 54 3.06 -9.33 11.36
CA LEU A 54 4.17 -8.51 10.85
C LEU A 54 3.75 -7.57 9.72
N GLY A 55 2.55 -7.75 9.16
CA GLY A 55 2.12 -7.00 7.99
C GLY A 55 2.87 -7.41 6.71
N PHE A 56 3.26 -6.42 5.93
CA PHE A 56 3.89 -6.61 4.62
C PHE A 56 4.79 -5.42 4.29
N LYS A 57 5.65 -5.61 3.29
CA LYS A 57 6.32 -4.52 2.56
C LYS A 57 5.54 -4.26 1.26
N VAL A 58 5.37 -3.01 0.90
CA VAL A 58 4.85 -2.62 -0.40
C VAL A 58 5.91 -2.91 -1.46
N TYR A 59 5.51 -3.41 -2.63
CA TYR A 59 6.42 -3.56 -3.76
C TYR A 59 6.98 -2.20 -4.15
N ASP A 60 8.28 -2.13 -4.39
CA ASP A 60 8.98 -0.93 -4.83
C ASP A 60 8.80 -0.76 -6.34
N SER A 61 8.06 0.25 -6.74
CA SER A 61 7.75 0.53 -8.15
C SER A 61 8.76 1.44 -8.84
N ASP A 62 9.76 1.95 -8.15
CA ASP A 62 10.77 2.87 -8.73
C ASP A 62 11.63 2.19 -9.83
N GLY A 63 11.74 0.86 -9.80
CA GLY A 63 12.41 0.07 -10.83
C GLY A 63 11.63 -0.12 -12.13
N LEU A 64 10.35 0.27 -12.18
CA LEU A 64 9.49 0.14 -13.37
C LEU A 64 9.46 1.46 -14.15
N GLU A 65 10.54 1.72 -14.88
CA GLU A 65 10.72 2.98 -15.64
C GLU A 65 9.58 3.24 -16.62
N GLU A 66 9.00 2.19 -17.20
CA GLU A 66 7.88 2.27 -18.13
C GLU A 66 6.59 2.81 -17.51
N LEU A 67 6.43 2.69 -16.18
CA LEU A 67 5.27 3.20 -15.47
C LEU A 67 5.47 4.61 -14.90
N GLY A 68 6.70 5.11 -14.90
CA GLY A 68 7.02 6.52 -14.62
C GLY A 68 6.88 6.96 -13.17
N HIS A 69 6.73 6.06 -12.20
CA HIS A 69 6.79 6.41 -10.77
C HIS A 69 8.15 7.04 -10.44
N GLY A 70 8.15 8.08 -9.60
CA GLY A 70 9.36 8.85 -9.32
C GLY A 70 9.80 9.80 -10.43
N ARG A 71 9.35 9.60 -11.68
CA ARG A 71 9.64 10.47 -12.83
C ARG A 71 8.50 11.45 -13.13
N TYR A 72 7.26 10.97 -13.12
CA TYR A 72 6.07 11.79 -13.36
C TYR A 72 5.37 12.08 -12.04
N PRO A 73 5.22 13.37 -11.63
CA PRO A 73 4.67 13.71 -10.34
C PRO A 73 3.27 13.15 -10.07
N ASN A 74 2.44 13.02 -11.13
CA ASN A 74 1.07 12.57 -11.01
C ASN A 74 0.90 11.03 -11.11
N VAL A 75 2.01 10.28 -11.18
CA VAL A 75 2.02 8.83 -10.98
C VAL A 75 2.36 8.56 -9.52
N VAL A 76 1.42 8.01 -8.78
CA VAL A 76 1.56 7.74 -7.35
C VAL A 76 1.28 6.26 -7.03
N GLU A 77 1.84 5.74 -5.96
CA GLU A 77 1.45 4.44 -5.44
C GLU A 77 0.14 4.51 -4.63
N ALA A 78 -0.57 3.41 -4.54
CA ALA A 78 -1.81 3.30 -3.76
C ALA A 78 -1.66 3.82 -2.32
N MET A 79 -0.53 3.52 -1.64
CA MET A 79 -0.28 4.02 -0.29
C MET A 79 -0.10 5.55 -0.25
N GLN A 80 0.48 6.15 -1.29
CA GLN A 80 0.57 7.61 -1.41
C GLN A 80 -0.82 8.21 -1.66
N TYR A 81 -1.62 7.58 -2.54
CA TYR A 81 -3.00 7.98 -2.76
C TYR A 81 -3.85 7.90 -1.47
N GLU A 82 -3.75 6.82 -0.70
CA GLU A 82 -4.42 6.69 0.61
C GLU A 82 -3.99 7.80 1.58
N ARG A 83 -2.73 8.23 1.55
CA ARG A 83 -2.26 9.36 2.37
C ARG A 83 -2.85 10.69 1.91
N LEU A 84 -2.98 10.94 0.61
CA LEU A 84 -3.70 12.12 0.09
C LEU A 84 -5.18 12.08 0.50
N ALA A 85 -5.82 10.92 0.36
CA ALA A 85 -7.22 10.74 0.72
C ALA A 85 -7.47 10.71 2.25
N SER A 86 -6.46 10.64 3.09
CA SER A 86 -6.62 10.63 4.55
C SER A 86 -6.78 12.03 5.12
N ARG A 87 -7.74 12.23 6.04
CA ARG A 87 -7.90 13.50 6.77
C ARG A 87 -6.68 13.89 7.60
N SER A 88 -5.90 12.91 8.04
CA SER A 88 -4.61 13.12 8.71
C SER A 88 -3.44 13.16 7.73
N GLY A 89 -3.69 13.17 6.44
CA GLY A 89 -2.69 13.24 5.38
C GLY A 89 -2.23 14.67 5.10
N PRO A 90 -1.27 14.82 4.17
CA PRO A 90 -0.65 16.12 3.88
C PRO A 90 -1.62 17.13 3.26
N THR A 91 -2.72 16.67 2.67
CA THR A 91 -3.74 17.48 2.00
C THR A 91 -5.07 17.49 2.77
N GLU A 92 -5.08 17.07 4.04
CA GLU A 92 -6.27 17.03 4.91
C GLU A 92 -7.45 16.24 4.30
N GLY A 93 -7.12 15.28 3.45
CA GLY A 93 -8.09 14.41 2.76
C GLY A 93 -8.59 14.94 1.42
N MET A 94 -8.04 16.03 0.93
CA MET A 94 -8.28 16.49 -0.44
C MET A 94 -7.43 15.67 -1.41
N ILE A 95 -8.09 14.99 -2.35
CA ILE A 95 -7.42 14.27 -3.42
C ILE A 95 -6.96 15.29 -4.46
N THR A 96 -5.66 15.51 -4.53
CA THR A 96 -5.04 16.50 -5.42
C THR A 96 -3.88 15.92 -6.19
N ARG A 97 -3.64 16.44 -7.38
CA ARG A 97 -2.46 16.11 -8.19
C ARG A 97 -1.19 16.63 -7.51
N PRO A 98 -0.15 15.80 -7.32
CA PRO A 98 1.10 16.24 -6.71
C PRO A 98 1.81 17.36 -7.47
N SER A 99 1.64 17.45 -8.80
CA SER A 99 2.31 18.44 -9.65
C SER A 99 1.87 19.87 -9.38
N ASP A 100 0.57 20.12 -9.12
CA ASP A 100 0.01 21.48 -9.06
C ASP A 100 -1.05 21.70 -7.97
N GLY A 101 -1.35 20.68 -7.17
CA GLY A 101 -2.32 20.74 -6.07
C GLY A 101 -3.79 20.84 -6.50
N LYS A 102 -4.11 20.71 -7.79
CA LYS A 102 -5.48 20.72 -8.26
C LYS A 102 -6.15 19.36 -8.12
N GLN A 103 -7.47 19.36 -8.00
CA GLN A 103 -8.25 18.14 -8.01
C GLN A 103 -8.27 17.54 -9.43
N PRO A 104 -7.98 16.23 -9.58
CA PRO A 104 -8.03 15.58 -10.89
C PRO A 104 -9.48 15.36 -11.33
N SER A 105 -9.73 15.51 -12.64
CA SER A 105 -10.99 15.15 -13.30
C SER A 105 -11.00 13.72 -13.82
N SER A 106 -9.84 13.08 -13.92
CA SER A 106 -9.70 11.68 -14.36
C SER A 106 -8.56 10.97 -13.64
N ILE A 107 -8.83 9.75 -13.17
CA ILE A 107 -7.87 8.93 -12.42
C ILE A 107 -7.88 7.50 -12.94
N ALA A 108 -6.70 6.94 -13.20
CA ALA A 108 -6.52 5.54 -13.55
C ALA A 108 -5.87 4.75 -12.40
N TRP A 109 -6.37 3.54 -12.12
CA TRP A 109 -5.73 2.57 -11.22
C TRP A 109 -5.16 1.41 -12.02
N LEU A 110 -3.86 1.19 -11.96
CA LEU A 110 -3.17 0.10 -12.64
C LEU A 110 -2.94 -1.05 -11.67
N GLN A 111 -3.55 -2.20 -11.96
CA GLN A 111 -3.51 -3.39 -11.11
C GLN A 111 -2.29 -4.27 -11.35
N CYS A 112 -2.00 -5.12 -10.37
CA CYS A 112 -0.96 -6.15 -10.43
C CYS A 112 0.47 -5.62 -10.60
N ILE A 113 0.76 -4.41 -10.12
CA ILE A 113 2.12 -3.87 -10.16
C ILE A 113 3.01 -4.64 -9.18
N GLY A 114 4.05 -5.32 -9.66
CA GLY A 114 4.91 -6.20 -8.86
C GLY A 114 4.19 -7.44 -8.32
N SER A 115 3.20 -7.93 -9.06
CA SER A 115 2.41 -9.12 -8.75
C SER A 115 2.00 -9.82 -10.03
N ARG A 116 1.99 -11.17 -10.05
CA ARG A 116 1.60 -11.99 -11.22
C ARG A 116 2.53 -11.74 -12.42
N ASP A 117 3.79 -11.49 -12.16
CA ASP A 117 4.88 -11.35 -13.11
C ASP A 117 5.91 -12.49 -12.94
N GLN A 118 7.04 -12.40 -13.61
CA GLN A 118 8.09 -13.44 -13.56
C GLN A 118 8.80 -13.47 -12.20
N ASP A 119 8.99 -12.33 -11.56
CA ASP A 119 9.70 -12.22 -10.28
C ASP A 119 8.75 -12.52 -9.10
N ASN A 120 7.49 -12.12 -9.20
CA ASN A 120 6.45 -12.34 -8.19
C ASN A 120 5.27 -13.12 -8.79
N PRO A 121 5.41 -14.45 -9.07
CA PRO A 121 4.40 -15.25 -9.77
C PRO A 121 3.20 -15.62 -8.88
N PHE A 122 2.78 -14.71 -8.01
CA PHE A 122 1.65 -14.86 -7.11
C PHE A 122 0.74 -13.63 -7.15
N CYS A 123 -0.51 -13.80 -6.77
CA CYS A 123 -1.45 -12.71 -6.57
C CYS A 123 -1.40 -12.22 -5.12
N SER A 124 -1.30 -10.92 -4.91
CA SER A 124 -1.37 -10.33 -3.57
C SER A 124 -2.78 -10.34 -2.96
N SER A 125 -3.82 -10.67 -3.76
CA SER A 125 -5.22 -10.90 -3.36
C SER A 125 -5.92 -9.73 -2.66
N ILE A 126 -5.31 -8.56 -2.63
CA ILE A 126 -5.83 -7.38 -1.95
C ILE A 126 -5.96 -6.18 -2.89
N CYS A 127 -5.10 -6.11 -3.93
CA CYS A 127 -5.01 -4.94 -4.81
C CYS A 127 -6.35 -4.60 -5.47
N CYS A 128 -7.07 -5.61 -5.95
CA CYS A 128 -8.38 -5.42 -6.57
C CYS A 128 -9.36 -4.71 -5.63
N MET A 129 -9.36 -5.07 -4.36
CA MET A 129 -10.30 -4.52 -3.39
C MET A 129 -9.92 -3.10 -2.95
N TYR A 130 -8.65 -2.83 -2.66
CA TYR A 130 -8.27 -1.50 -2.23
C TYR A 130 -8.35 -0.48 -3.37
N ALA A 131 -7.96 -0.83 -4.61
CA ALA A 131 -8.10 0.06 -5.75
C ALA A 131 -9.57 0.36 -6.07
N THR A 132 -10.46 -0.63 -6.01
CA THR A 132 -11.90 -0.42 -6.13
C THR A 132 -12.43 0.52 -5.04
N LYS A 133 -12.00 0.34 -3.78
CA LYS A 133 -12.34 1.25 -2.67
C LYS A 133 -11.84 2.66 -2.93
N GLU A 134 -10.62 2.82 -3.40
CA GLU A 134 -10.01 4.11 -3.71
C GLU A 134 -10.77 4.83 -4.83
N ALA A 135 -11.15 4.10 -5.89
CA ALA A 135 -11.95 4.65 -6.98
C ALA A 135 -13.36 5.10 -6.51
N ILE A 136 -14.02 4.30 -5.67
CA ILE A 136 -15.30 4.70 -5.04
C ILE A 136 -15.09 5.97 -4.20
N LEU A 137 -14.01 6.03 -3.42
CA LEU A 137 -13.69 7.20 -2.58
C LEU A 137 -13.44 8.45 -3.43
N ALA A 138 -12.78 8.31 -4.59
CA ALA A 138 -12.61 9.40 -5.56
C ALA A 138 -13.97 9.96 -6.00
N LYS A 139 -14.87 9.10 -6.48
CA LYS A 139 -16.24 9.49 -6.88
C LYS A 139 -17.02 10.18 -5.74
N GLN A 140 -16.85 9.72 -4.50
CA GLN A 140 -17.53 10.31 -3.33
C GLN A 140 -17.00 11.70 -2.95
N ARG A 141 -15.70 11.96 -3.17
CA ARG A 141 -15.05 13.20 -2.72
C ARG A 141 -14.90 14.25 -3.81
N LEU A 142 -14.59 13.83 -5.02
CA LEU A 142 -14.41 14.72 -6.16
C LEU A 142 -15.71 14.99 -6.92
N GLY A 143 -16.71 14.14 -6.73
CA GLY A 143 -17.99 14.23 -7.42
C GLY A 143 -18.18 13.11 -8.45
N LYS A 144 -19.41 12.97 -8.94
CA LYS A 144 -19.76 11.90 -9.88
C LYS A 144 -19.10 12.07 -11.26
N ASP A 145 -18.77 13.30 -11.61
CA ASP A 145 -18.23 13.66 -12.92
C ASP A 145 -16.74 13.32 -13.09
N VAL A 146 -16.04 12.92 -11.99
CA VAL A 146 -14.65 12.45 -12.12
C VAL A 146 -14.61 11.09 -12.83
N ASP A 147 -13.78 10.97 -13.85
CA ASP A 147 -13.58 9.69 -14.54
C ASP A 147 -12.67 8.78 -13.73
N CYS A 148 -13.13 7.58 -13.45
CA CYS A 148 -12.38 6.58 -12.67
C CYS A 148 -12.31 5.28 -13.45
N SER A 149 -11.10 4.92 -13.90
CA SER A 149 -10.83 3.72 -14.68
C SER A 149 -9.84 2.79 -13.96
N VAL A 150 -10.16 1.51 -13.88
CA VAL A 150 -9.32 0.47 -13.30
C VAL A 150 -8.84 -0.47 -14.40
N PHE A 151 -7.53 -0.52 -14.61
CA PHE A 151 -6.88 -1.40 -15.57
C PHE A 151 -6.48 -2.71 -14.89
N ILE A 152 -7.10 -3.82 -15.29
CA ILE A 152 -7.06 -5.08 -14.55
C ILE A 152 -6.98 -6.28 -15.51
N MET A 153 -6.23 -7.31 -15.15
CA MET A 153 -6.18 -8.54 -15.95
C MET A 153 -7.42 -9.41 -15.73
N ASP A 154 -7.85 -9.55 -14.48
CA ASP A 154 -9.06 -10.26 -14.03
C ASP A 154 -9.41 -9.85 -12.60
N GLU A 155 -10.65 -10.02 -12.20
CA GLU A 155 -11.11 -9.76 -10.84
C GLU A 155 -10.68 -10.88 -9.89
N ARG A 156 -9.97 -10.53 -8.82
CA ARG A 156 -9.54 -11.44 -7.76
C ARG A 156 -10.18 -11.06 -6.42
N ALA A 157 -11.49 -11.33 -6.34
CA ALA A 157 -12.33 -11.02 -5.18
C ALA A 157 -12.73 -12.32 -4.46
N PHE A 158 -11.89 -12.83 -3.56
CA PHE A 158 -12.01 -14.17 -3.00
C PHE A 158 -12.90 -14.29 -1.76
N ASN A 159 -13.17 -13.17 -1.06
CA ASN A 159 -13.94 -13.21 0.17
C ASN A 159 -15.43 -12.97 -0.07
N LYS A 160 -16.22 -13.34 0.94
CA LYS A 160 -17.66 -13.10 0.94
C LYS A 160 -17.98 -11.63 0.65
N GLU A 161 -18.95 -11.40 -0.23
CA GLU A 161 -19.44 -10.08 -0.63
C GLU A 161 -18.48 -9.22 -1.49
N TYR A 162 -17.25 -9.65 -1.75
CA TYR A 162 -16.33 -8.89 -2.58
C TYR A 162 -16.79 -8.74 -4.02
N SER A 163 -17.37 -9.81 -4.61
CA SER A 163 -17.97 -9.74 -5.95
C SER A 163 -19.12 -8.73 -6.01
N ALA A 164 -19.98 -8.70 -4.97
CA ALA A 164 -21.04 -7.69 -4.86
C ALA A 164 -20.50 -6.26 -4.74
N TYR A 165 -19.34 -6.10 -4.09
CA TYR A 165 -18.66 -4.81 -3.98
C TYR A 165 -18.16 -4.31 -5.33
N PHE A 166 -17.58 -5.18 -6.17
CA PHE A 166 -17.21 -4.87 -7.55
C PHE A 166 -18.41 -4.49 -8.41
N THR A 167 -19.48 -5.27 -8.33
CA THR A 167 -20.74 -4.98 -9.04
C THR A 167 -21.27 -3.61 -8.64
N LYS A 168 -21.27 -3.29 -7.34
CA LYS A 168 -21.67 -1.98 -6.85
C LYS A 168 -20.78 -0.86 -7.36
N ALA A 169 -19.47 -1.06 -7.41
CA ALA A 169 -18.52 -0.08 -7.92
C ALA A 169 -18.81 0.27 -9.39
N ARG A 170 -19.02 -0.74 -10.21
CA ARG A 170 -19.35 -0.59 -11.63
C ARG A 170 -20.73 0.02 -11.84
N ASP A 171 -21.76 -0.54 -11.22
CA ASP A 171 -23.16 -0.24 -11.55
C ASP A 171 -23.72 1.00 -10.82
N GLN A 172 -23.20 1.32 -9.63
CA GLN A 172 -23.69 2.46 -8.81
C GLN A 172 -22.72 3.63 -8.75
N HIS A 173 -21.42 3.37 -8.89
CA HIS A 173 -20.40 4.42 -8.86
C HIS A 173 -19.79 4.70 -10.25
N GLU A 174 -20.24 3.98 -11.28
CA GLU A 174 -19.81 4.19 -12.67
C GLU A 174 -18.27 4.13 -12.80
N ILE A 175 -17.66 3.16 -12.10
CA ILE A 175 -16.23 2.89 -12.23
C ILE A 175 -16.02 1.98 -13.43
N GLU A 176 -15.17 2.41 -14.35
CA GLU A 176 -14.84 1.65 -15.54
C GLU A 176 -13.76 0.60 -15.24
N TYR A 177 -13.95 -0.64 -15.72
CA TYR A 177 -12.97 -1.71 -15.61
C TYR A 177 -12.49 -2.13 -16.99
N ASN A 178 -11.23 -1.81 -17.28
CA ASN A 178 -10.55 -2.13 -18.52
C ASN A 178 -9.75 -3.44 -18.34
N TYR A 179 -10.20 -4.53 -18.99
CA TYR A 179 -9.56 -5.85 -18.90
C TYR A 179 -8.37 -5.92 -19.84
N CYS A 180 -7.19 -5.58 -19.35
CA CYS A 180 -5.97 -5.50 -20.12
C CYS A 180 -4.72 -5.52 -19.23
N ARG A 181 -3.57 -5.40 -19.83
CA ARG A 181 -2.31 -5.07 -19.16
C ARG A 181 -1.74 -3.78 -19.75
N VAL A 182 -1.47 -2.81 -18.89
CA VAL A 182 -0.83 -1.57 -19.30
C VAL A 182 0.64 -1.84 -19.60
N SER A 183 1.14 -1.30 -20.69
CA SER A 183 2.51 -1.46 -21.15
C SER A 183 3.41 -0.29 -20.78
N GLU A 184 2.87 0.93 -20.81
CA GLU A 184 3.66 2.14 -20.63
C GLU A 184 2.78 3.32 -20.22
N ILE A 185 3.38 4.26 -19.47
CA ILE A 185 2.83 5.59 -19.19
C ILE A 185 3.79 6.63 -19.74
N ARG A 186 3.25 7.61 -20.44
CA ARG A 186 3.98 8.79 -20.90
C ARG A 186 3.30 10.05 -20.43
N GLU A 187 4.08 11.05 -20.04
CA GLU A 187 3.53 12.37 -19.71
C GLU A 187 3.47 13.23 -20.98
N ASP A 188 2.34 13.87 -21.21
CA ASP A 188 2.20 14.92 -22.20
C ASP A 188 2.92 16.19 -21.69
N PRO A 189 4.02 16.62 -22.34
CA PRO A 189 4.83 17.74 -21.84
C PRO A 189 4.10 19.09 -21.87
N GLN A 190 2.96 19.20 -22.57
CA GLN A 190 2.19 20.44 -22.65
C GLN A 190 1.15 20.55 -21.54
N SER A 191 0.44 19.46 -21.25
CA SER A 191 -0.64 19.46 -20.25
C SER A 191 -0.22 18.87 -18.91
N GLY A 192 0.82 18.04 -18.86
CA GLY A 192 1.20 17.24 -17.69
C GLY A 192 0.28 16.05 -17.44
N ASP A 193 -0.61 15.74 -18.39
CA ASP A 193 -1.47 14.59 -18.32
C ASP A 193 -0.72 13.31 -18.69
N LEU A 194 -1.22 12.19 -18.22
CA LEU A 194 -0.60 10.88 -18.35
C LEU A 194 -1.31 10.08 -19.45
N LEU A 195 -0.57 9.67 -20.45
CA LEU A 195 -1.02 8.82 -21.54
C LEU A 195 -0.75 7.37 -21.18
N VAL A 196 -1.78 6.63 -20.84
CA VAL A 196 -1.73 5.21 -20.47
C VAL A 196 -1.91 4.36 -21.71
N GLN A 197 -0.88 3.59 -22.06
CA GLN A 197 -0.89 2.70 -23.23
C GLN A 197 -1.12 1.25 -22.80
N PHE A 198 -2.07 0.60 -23.45
CA PHE A 198 -2.44 -0.78 -23.14
C PHE A 198 -2.88 -1.56 -24.38
N ALA A 199 -2.86 -2.88 -24.26
CA ALA A 199 -3.36 -3.78 -25.30
C ALA A 199 -4.63 -4.48 -24.81
N THR A 200 -5.68 -4.48 -25.62
CA THR A 200 -6.88 -5.29 -25.36
C THR A 200 -6.59 -6.79 -25.49
N PRO A 201 -7.44 -7.66 -24.97
CA PRO A 201 -7.32 -9.11 -25.18
C PRO A 201 -7.28 -9.51 -26.68
N GLY A 202 -7.81 -8.68 -27.57
CA GLY A 202 -7.72 -8.86 -29.04
C GLY A 202 -6.39 -8.45 -29.65
N GLY A 203 -5.48 -7.87 -28.86
CA GLY A 203 -4.16 -7.39 -29.34
C GLY A 203 -4.17 -5.98 -29.94
N GLU A 204 -5.29 -5.27 -29.87
CA GLU A 204 -5.37 -3.88 -30.33
C GLU A 204 -4.72 -2.95 -29.29
N LEU A 205 -3.85 -2.06 -29.77
CA LEU A 205 -3.21 -1.04 -28.93
C LEU A 205 -4.13 0.17 -28.77
N HIS A 206 -4.34 0.54 -27.53
CA HIS A 206 -5.10 1.72 -27.14
C HIS A 206 -4.25 2.65 -26.30
N GLN A 207 -4.64 3.91 -26.28
CA GLN A 207 -4.05 4.94 -25.45
C GLN A 207 -5.16 5.83 -24.90
N GLU A 208 -5.16 6.00 -23.59
CA GLU A 208 -6.11 6.86 -22.88
C GLU A 208 -5.37 7.88 -22.01
N LYS A 209 -6.01 9.01 -21.78
CA LYS A 209 -5.44 10.15 -21.10
C LYS A 209 -6.06 10.33 -19.71
N PHE A 210 -5.20 10.46 -18.69
CA PHE A 210 -5.61 10.70 -17.30
C PHE A 210 -4.79 11.81 -16.66
N GLU A 211 -5.39 12.51 -15.72
CA GLU A 211 -4.72 13.55 -14.94
C GLU A 211 -3.93 13.01 -13.75
N MET A 212 -4.24 11.78 -13.29
CA MET A 212 -3.55 11.08 -12.24
C MET A 212 -3.57 9.57 -12.50
N VAL A 213 -2.46 8.90 -12.17
CA VAL A 213 -2.37 7.44 -12.22
C VAL A 213 -1.95 6.89 -10.86
N VAL A 214 -2.65 5.86 -10.40
CA VAL A 214 -2.39 5.16 -9.14
C VAL A 214 -1.90 3.75 -9.42
N LEU A 215 -0.70 3.43 -8.99
CA LEU A 215 -0.11 2.10 -9.12
C LEU A 215 -0.58 1.22 -7.96
N ALA A 216 -1.41 0.23 -8.27
CA ALA A 216 -1.88 -0.75 -7.31
C ALA A 216 -0.82 -1.84 -7.10
N THR A 217 0.15 -1.52 -6.25
CA THR A 217 1.32 -2.34 -5.98
C THR A 217 1.00 -3.59 -5.17
N GLY A 218 1.69 -4.68 -5.47
CA GLY A 218 1.60 -5.95 -4.75
C GLY A 218 2.23 -5.90 -3.36
N LEU A 219 2.01 -6.98 -2.61
CA LEU A 219 2.57 -7.18 -1.28
C LEU A 219 3.82 -8.04 -1.36
N GLN A 220 4.84 -7.67 -0.60
CA GLN A 220 6.03 -8.46 -0.36
C GLN A 220 6.14 -8.85 1.12
N PRO A 221 6.85 -9.93 1.46
CA PRO A 221 7.11 -10.26 2.85
C PRO A 221 7.86 -9.11 3.53
N PRO A 222 7.60 -8.86 4.83
CA PRO A 222 8.33 -7.82 5.57
C PRO A 222 9.82 -8.18 5.69
N GLU A 223 10.69 -7.18 5.71
CA GLU A 223 12.14 -7.38 5.79
C GLU A 223 12.59 -8.19 7.01
N SER A 224 11.84 -8.07 8.12
CA SER A 224 12.10 -8.83 9.34
C SER A 224 11.68 -10.31 9.28
N ALA A 225 11.01 -10.75 8.21
CA ALA A 225 10.44 -12.11 8.12
C ALA A 225 11.49 -13.20 8.32
N ARG A 226 12.63 -13.10 7.61
CA ARG A 226 13.71 -14.10 7.72
C ARG A 226 14.31 -14.13 9.13
N TYR A 227 14.64 -12.97 9.67
CA TYR A 227 15.21 -12.86 11.02
C TYR A 227 14.30 -13.48 12.08
N LEU A 228 12.99 -13.18 12.01
CA LEU A 228 12.03 -13.74 12.96
C LEU A 228 11.79 -15.22 12.74
N ALA A 229 11.77 -15.70 11.50
CA ALA A 229 11.63 -17.11 11.19
C ALA A 229 12.78 -17.93 11.79
N ASP A 230 14.02 -17.48 11.61
CA ASP A 230 15.21 -18.14 12.13
C ASP A 230 15.22 -18.16 13.67
N ASN A 231 14.88 -17.04 14.32
CA ASN A 231 14.84 -16.96 15.78
C ASN A 231 13.69 -17.79 16.42
N LEU A 232 12.56 -17.86 15.75
CA LEU A 232 11.40 -18.59 16.23
C LEU A 232 11.37 -20.05 15.76
N GLY A 233 12.26 -20.45 14.87
CA GLY A 233 12.28 -21.81 14.31
C GLY A 233 11.02 -22.14 13.51
N ILE A 234 10.49 -21.18 12.76
CA ILE A 234 9.36 -21.38 11.83
C ILE A 234 9.85 -21.37 10.39
N GLU A 235 9.09 -22.02 9.49
CA GLU A 235 9.41 -22.02 8.06
C GLU A 235 8.69 -20.89 7.32
N LEU A 236 9.35 -20.38 6.29
CA LEU A 236 8.75 -19.50 5.30
C LEU A 236 8.39 -20.31 4.03
N ASN A 237 7.38 -19.85 3.30
CA ASN A 237 7.06 -20.41 2.00
C ASN A 237 8.06 -19.93 0.92
N GLN A 238 7.90 -20.43 -0.31
CA GLN A 238 8.79 -20.08 -1.44
C GLN A 238 8.83 -18.59 -1.78
N TYR A 239 7.88 -17.81 -1.31
CA TYR A 239 7.77 -16.37 -1.54
C TYR A 239 8.23 -15.53 -0.33
N GLY A 240 8.67 -16.17 0.75
CA GLY A 240 9.15 -15.49 1.96
C GLY A 240 8.07 -15.13 2.98
N PHE A 241 6.81 -15.51 2.76
CA PHE A 241 5.74 -15.39 3.75
C PHE A 241 5.75 -16.57 4.70
N CYS A 242 5.05 -16.46 5.83
CA CYS A 242 4.96 -17.55 6.79
C CYS A 242 4.30 -18.80 6.17
N LYS A 243 4.95 -19.95 6.30
CA LYS A 243 4.40 -21.22 5.82
C LYS A 243 3.30 -21.69 6.76
N THR A 244 2.11 -21.93 6.19
CA THR A 244 0.94 -22.47 6.89
C THR A 244 0.32 -23.60 6.10
N ASP A 245 -0.49 -24.43 6.73
CA ASP A 245 -1.30 -25.44 6.06
C ASP A 245 -2.67 -24.85 5.63
N LYS A 246 -3.23 -25.39 4.54
CA LYS A 246 -4.52 -24.92 4.00
C LYS A 246 -5.69 -25.12 4.96
N PHE A 247 -5.66 -26.15 5.79
CA PHE A 247 -6.71 -26.45 6.76
C PHE A 247 -6.48 -25.82 8.12
N THR A 248 -5.24 -25.39 8.40
CA THR A 248 -4.85 -24.66 9.62
C THR A 248 -4.12 -23.37 9.29
N PRO A 249 -4.78 -22.42 8.59
CA PRO A 249 -4.12 -21.26 7.98
C PRO A 249 -3.54 -20.24 8.98
N LEU A 250 -3.80 -20.42 10.27
CA LEU A 250 -3.27 -19.57 11.33
C LEU A 250 -2.08 -20.22 12.07
N GLN A 251 -1.86 -21.52 11.88
CA GLN A 251 -0.76 -22.24 12.55
C GLN A 251 0.50 -22.17 11.71
N THR A 252 1.61 -21.83 12.37
CA THR A 252 2.93 -21.92 11.75
C THR A 252 3.45 -23.37 11.83
N THR A 253 4.65 -23.62 11.35
CA THR A 253 5.34 -24.93 11.48
C THR A 253 5.82 -25.22 12.90
N ARG A 254 5.69 -24.27 13.83
CA ARG A 254 6.03 -24.43 15.26
C ARG A 254 4.80 -24.30 16.14
N GLU A 255 4.58 -25.28 16.99
CA GLU A 255 3.49 -25.27 17.98
C GLU A 255 3.61 -24.07 18.92
N GLY A 256 2.47 -23.45 19.25
CA GLY A 256 2.40 -22.26 20.10
C GLY A 256 2.73 -20.96 19.37
N VAL A 257 3.14 -21.01 18.10
CA VAL A 257 3.40 -19.83 17.25
C VAL A 257 2.36 -19.77 16.14
N TYR A 258 1.62 -18.68 16.11
CA TYR A 258 0.53 -18.43 15.17
C TYR A 258 0.86 -17.23 14.28
N VAL A 259 0.19 -17.15 13.14
CA VAL A 259 0.34 -16.03 12.21
C VAL A 259 -1.02 -15.49 11.79
N CYS A 260 -1.11 -14.17 11.58
CA CYS A 260 -2.31 -13.54 11.02
C CYS A 260 -1.96 -12.38 10.07
N GLY A 261 -2.98 -11.94 9.34
CA GLY A 261 -2.85 -10.83 8.40
C GLY A 261 -1.99 -11.17 7.17
N ALA A 262 -1.44 -10.15 6.53
CA ALA A 262 -0.75 -10.27 5.26
C ALA A 262 0.55 -11.10 5.30
N PHE A 263 1.14 -11.30 6.48
CA PHE A 263 2.31 -12.16 6.62
C PHE A 263 2.00 -13.66 6.47
N SER A 264 0.73 -14.07 6.63
CA SER A 264 0.36 -15.50 6.50
C SER A 264 0.46 -16.02 5.07
N ALA A 265 0.24 -15.19 4.07
CA ALA A 265 0.46 -15.50 2.65
C ALA A 265 0.15 -14.26 1.80
N PRO A 266 0.67 -14.17 0.55
CA PRO A 266 -0.03 -13.46 -0.50
C PRO A 266 -1.30 -14.30 -0.76
N LYS A 267 -2.45 -13.78 -0.48
CA LYS A 267 -3.72 -14.53 -0.60
C LYS A 267 -4.37 -14.29 -1.93
#